data_f4b5a0c57dfd84765913fc7510359451
#
_entry.id   f4b5a0c57dfd84765913fc7510359451
#
_cell.length_a   1.000
_cell.length_b   1.000
_cell.length_c   1.000
_cell.angle_alpha   90.00
_cell.angle_beta   90.00
_cell.angle_gamma   90.00
#
_symmetry.space_group_name_H-M   'P 1'
#
loop_
_entity.id
_entity.type
_entity.pdbx_description
1 polymer ?
#
loop_
_entity_poly.entity_id
_entity_poly.type
_entity_poly.pdbx_seq_one_letter_code
_entity_poly.pdbx_strand_id
1 'polypeptide(L)'
;MKKMMFMAILMVMTITANAMSYKEAKKEALYLSDKMAYELDLTNAQYDAVYEINLDYMMSVNGRNDVYGAWWSRRNADLQFVLTAYQYNKYIGLSYFYRPLTWNNGSWTFNVYTHYSNKSHFYKGHPKGYVSYKGGNNKKPANHYASMKPKGNNSHGNGSTWRNTTKNDRNTANKPNGHHNNQIAQNNSRGNGSGHFGRR
;
A
#
# COMPACT_ATOMS: atom_id res chain seq x y z
N MET A 1 -67.41 15.01 9.73
CA MET A 1 -66.29 14.85 8.83
C MET A 1 -65.04 14.88 9.69
N LYS A 2 -64.50 13.70 10.06
CA LYS A 2 -63.30 13.59 10.90
C LYS A 2 -62.06 13.61 9.99
N LYS A 3 -61.30 14.69 10.02
CA LYS A 3 -60.00 14.76 9.32
C LYS A 3 -58.99 13.93 10.08
N MET A 4 -58.68 12.74 9.57
CA MET A 4 -57.53 11.96 10.03
C MET A 4 -56.26 12.61 9.52
N MET A 5 -55.52 13.18 10.44
CA MET A 5 -54.21 13.73 10.22
C MET A 5 -53.21 12.56 10.32
N PHE A 6 -52.77 12.05 9.19
CA PHE A 6 -51.66 11.08 9.15
C PHE A 6 -50.37 11.80 9.44
N MET A 7 -49.90 11.66 10.67
CA MET A 7 -48.59 12.10 11.08
C MET A 7 -47.56 11.05 10.60
N ALA A 8 -46.95 11.29 9.46
CA ALA A 8 -45.83 10.49 8.98
C ALA A 8 -44.63 10.72 9.92
N ILE A 9 -44.40 9.79 10.83
CA ILE A 9 -43.19 9.74 11.64
C ILE A 9 -42.08 9.28 10.69
N LEU A 10 -41.31 10.21 10.21
CA LEU A 10 -40.04 9.94 9.55
C LEU A 10 -39.07 9.40 10.62
N MET A 11 -39.00 8.08 10.74
CA MET A 11 -37.90 7.43 11.45
C MET A 11 -36.64 7.70 10.64
N VAL A 12 -35.91 8.74 11.03
CA VAL A 12 -34.53 8.92 10.64
C VAL A 12 -33.76 7.79 11.33
N MET A 13 -33.52 6.70 10.61
CA MET A 13 -32.54 5.72 11.03
C MET A 13 -31.18 6.39 10.98
N THR A 14 -30.72 6.90 12.11
CA THR A 14 -29.33 7.27 12.31
C THR A 14 -28.52 6.00 12.16
N ILE A 15 -27.89 5.84 11.00
CA ILE A 15 -26.85 4.85 10.81
C ILE A 15 -25.70 5.31 11.72
N THR A 16 -25.64 4.74 12.91
CA THR A 16 -24.50 4.95 13.79
C THR A 16 -23.28 4.37 13.08
N ALA A 17 -22.45 5.24 12.53
CA ALA A 17 -21.15 4.85 12.01
C ALA A 17 -20.35 4.29 13.21
N ASN A 18 -20.13 2.98 13.20
CA ASN A 18 -19.37 2.30 14.26
C ASN A 18 -17.86 2.41 13.95
N ALA A 19 -17.33 3.63 13.90
CA ALA A 19 -15.90 3.85 13.85
C ALA A 19 -15.23 3.16 15.06
N MET A 20 -14.09 2.53 14.82
CA MET A 20 -13.28 1.98 15.92
C MET A 20 -12.80 3.10 16.85
N SER A 21 -12.87 2.86 18.15
CA SER A 21 -12.22 3.77 19.10
C SER A 21 -10.71 3.80 18.85
N TYR A 22 -10.05 4.91 19.14
CA TYR A 22 -8.58 5.00 19.03
C TYR A 22 -7.87 3.89 19.83
N LYS A 23 -8.37 3.56 21.02
CA LYS A 23 -7.81 2.50 21.88
C LYS A 23 -7.89 1.13 21.20
N GLU A 24 -9.01 0.84 20.57
CA GLU A 24 -9.23 -0.40 19.83
C GLU A 24 -8.39 -0.45 18.57
N ALA A 25 -8.45 0.59 17.73
CA ALA A 25 -7.64 0.70 16.53
C ALA A 25 -6.13 0.56 16.83
N LYS A 26 -5.66 1.16 17.90
CA LYS A 26 -4.27 1.07 18.37
C LYS A 26 -3.87 -0.35 18.75
N LYS A 27 -4.73 -1.05 19.50
CA LYS A 27 -4.51 -2.44 19.91
C LYS A 27 -4.46 -3.38 18.70
N GLU A 28 -5.43 -3.26 17.82
CA GLU A 28 -5.56 -4.13 16.66
C GLU A 28 -4.47 -3.84 15.60
N ALA A 29 -4.10 -2.57 15.41
CA ALA A 29 -2.98 -2.21 14.56
C ALA A 29 -1.65 -2.77 15.08
N LEU A 30 -1.41 -2.71 16.40
CA LEU A 30 -0.21 -3.30 17.00
C LEU A 30 -0.16 -4.80 16.74
N TYR A 31 -1.26 -5.50 17.02
CA TYR A 31 -1.33 -6.95 16.86
C TYR A 31 -1.10 -7.36 15.40
N LEU A 32 -1.81 -6.72 14.46
CA LEU A 32 -1.66 -6.97 13.03
C LEU A 32 -0.22 -6.73 12.56
N SER A 33 0.36 -5.61 12.98
CA SER A 33 1.72 -5.23 12.56
C SER A 33 2.79 -6.14 13.14
N ASP A 34 2.61 -6.63 14.38
CA ASP A 34 3.49 -7.63 14.99
C ASP A 34 3.51 -8.94 14.20
N LYS A 35 2.33 -9.44 13.78
CA LYS A 35 2.23 -10.65 12.97
C LYS A 35 2.83 -10.45 11.58
N MET A 36 2.60 -9.28 10.97
CA MET A 36 3.24 -8.90 9.70
C MET A 36 4.77 -8.83 9.87
N ALA A 37 5.26 -8.24 10.96
CA ALA A 37 6.70 -8.14 11.21
C ALA A 37 7.37 -9.50 11.36
N TYR A 38 6.73 -10.43 12.04
CA TYR A 38 7.20 -11.80 12.19
C TYR A 38 7.18 -12.55 10.86
N GLU A 39 6.03 -12.57 10.18
CA GLU A 39 5.83 -13.43 9.03
C GLU A 39 6.50 -12.91 7.75
N LEU A 40 6.58 -11.60 7.58
CA LEU A 40 7.24 -10.96 6.43
C LEU A 40 8.72 -10.64 6.71
N ASP A 41 9.24 -10.99 7.88
CA ASP A 41 10.62 -10.66 8.31
C ASP A 41 10.94 -9.17 8.14
N LEU A 42 10.14 -8.31 8.78
CA LEU A 42 10.30 -6.87 8.67
C LEU A 42 11.49 -6.39 9.52
N THR A 43 12.25 -5.45 8.96
CA THR A 43 13.20 -4.65 9.74
C THR A 43 12.46 -3.77 10.75
N ASN A 44 13.14 -3.27 11.78
CA ASN A 44 12.53 -2.38 12.77
C ASN A 44 11.93 -1.11 12.12
N ALA A 45 12.62 -0.52 11.13
CA ALA A 45 12.11 0.64 10.41
C ALA A 45 10.83 0.34 9.60
N GLN A 46 10.77 -0.84 8.96
CA GLN A 46 9.57 -1.30 8.27
C GLN A 46 8.44 -1.57 9.25
N TYR A 47 8.74 -2.19 10.40
CA TYR A 47 7.74 -2.47 11.43
C TYR A 47 7.12 -1.17 11.99
N ASP A 48 7.94 -0.16 12.27
CA ASP A 48 7.48 1.17 12.72
C ASP A 48 6.49 1.77 11.71
N ALA A 49 6.86 1.79 10.42
CA ALA A 49 6.01 2.33 9.36
C ALA A 49 4.73 1.50 9.13
N VAL A 50 4.84 0.17 9.14
CA VAL A 50 3.69 -0.74 9.00
C VAL A 50 2.68 -0.54 10.13
N TYR A 51 3.15 -0.29 11.36
CA TYR A 51 2.27 0.03 12.48
C TYR A 51 1.51 1.34 12.25
N GLU A 52 2.19 2.40 11.84
CA GLU A 52 1.54 3.68 11.53
C GLU A 52 0.49 3.55 10.42
N ILE A 53 0.84 2.86 9.34
CA ILE A 53 -0.04 2.62 8.19
C ILE A 53 -1.29 1.81 8.61
N ASN A 54 -1.11 0.77 9.41
CA ASN A 54 -2.23 -0.04 9.91
C ASN A 54 -3.12 0.74 10.87
N LEU A 55 -2.54 1.55 11.76
CA LEU A 55 -3.30 2.39 12.68
C LEU A 55 -4.14 3.43 11.93
N ASP A 56 -3.55 4.11 10.94
CA ASP A 56 -4.25 5.08 10.11
C ASP A 56 -5.43 4.45 9.36
N TYR A 57 -5.23 3.27 8.79
CA TYR A 57 -6.30 2.53 8.13
C TYR A 57 -7.44 2.21 9.10
N MET A 58 -7.15 1.61 10.25
CA MET A 58 -8.17 1.21 11.24
C MET A 58 -8.94 2.40 11.80
N MET A 59 -8.27 3.54 11.99
CA MET A 59 -8.91 4.77 12.44
C MET A 59 -9.78 5.43 11.36
N SER A 60 -9.54 5.14 10.09
CA SER A 60 -10.24 5.76 8.97
C SER A 60 -11.46 4.96 8.51
N VAL A 61 -11.59 3.71 8.95
CA VAL A 61 -12.72 2.84 8.58
C VAL A 61 -13.89 3.12 9.53
N ASN A 62 -14.98 3.69 8.97
CA ASN A 62 -16.16 4.08 9.74
C ASN A 62 -17.36 3.15 9.53
N GLY A 63 -17.33 2.31 8.50
CA GLY A 63 -18.43 1.42 8.17
C GLY A 63 -18.05 0.38 7.12
N ARG A 64 -19.03 -0.46 6.78
CA ARG A 64 -18.85 -1.57 5.83
C ARG A 64 -18.25 -1.15 4.49
N ASN A 65 -18.66 0.00 3.96
CA ASN A 65 -18.21 0.48 2.65
C ASN A 65 -16.75 0.93 2.63
N ASP A 66 -16.18 1.25 3.79
CA ASP A 66 -14.80 1.72 3.91
C ASP A 66 -13.78 0.58 3.95
N VAL A 67 -14.23 -0.66 4.28
CA VAL A 67 -13.34 -1.81 4.51
C VAL A 67 -12.40 -2.07 3.34
N TYR A 68 -12.90 -1.96 2.10
CA TYR A 68 -12.10 -2.11 0.89
C TYR A 68 -12.15 -0.85 0.01
N GLY A 69 -12.42 0.29 0.63
CA GLY A 69 -12.54 1.60 -0.01
C GLY A 69 -11.19 2.30 -0.19
N ALA A 70 -11.25 3.64 -0.22
CA ALA A 70 -10.09 4.50 -0.45
C ALA A 70 -8.98 4.30 0.60
N TRP A 71 -9.35 4.05 1.87
CA TRP A 71 -8.39 3.85 2.96
C TRP A 71 -7.63 2.53 2.86
N TRP A 72 -8.30 1.48 2.40
CA TRP A 72 -7.64 0.21 2.10
C TRP A 72 -6.68 0.34 0.91
N SER A 73 -7.09 1.03 -0.15
CA SER A 73 -6.24 1.31 -1.30
C SER A 73 -5.02 2.13 -0.90
N ARG A 74 -5.22 3.16 -0.06
CA ARG A 74 -4.13 3.96 0.49
C ARG A 74 -3.16 3.13 1.32
N ARG A 75 -3.67 2.29 2.24
CA ARG A 75 -2.86 1.38 3.04
C ARG A 75 -1.97 0.49 2.18
N ASN A 76 -2.53 -0.09 1.11
CA ASN A 76 -1.77 -0.96 0.21
C ASN A 76 -0.70 -0.20 -0.57
N ALA A 77 -0.99 1.01 -1.04
CA ALA A 77 -0.02 1.86 -1.70
C ALA A 77 1.15 2.26 -0.77
N ASP A 78 0.84 2.63 0.47
CA ASP A 78 1.84 2.97 1.47
C ASP A 78 2.71 1.76 1.84
N LEU A 79 2.11 0.56 2.01
CA LEU A 79 2.84 -0.69 2.24
C LEU A 79 3.76 -1.06 1.07
N GLN A 80 3.37 -0.74 -0.17
CA GLN A 80 4.21 -0.98 -1.36
C GLN A 80 5.50 -0.14 -1.36
N PHE A 81 5.50 1.03 -0.71
CA PHE A 81 6.71 1.82 -0.51
C PHE A 81 7.61 1.25 0.59
N VAL A 82 7.03 0.64 1.61
CA VAL A 82 7.76 0.16 2.79
C VAL A 82 8.34 -1.23 2.60
N LEU A 83 7.61 -2.12 1.92
CA LEU A 83 7.97 -3.51 1.74
C LEU A 83 8.88 -3.72 0.52
N THR A 84 9.80 -4.68 0.61
CA THR A 84 10.50 -5.19 -0.58
C THR A 84 9.51 -5.87 -1.52
N ALA A 85 9.89 -6.08 -2.78
CA ALA A 85 9.04 -6.79 -3.74
C ALA A 85 8.66 -8.20 -3.25
N TYR A 86 9.61 -8.92 -2.64
CA TYR A 86 9.36 -10.24 -2.05
C TYR A 86 8.36 -10.18 -0.88
N GLN A 87 8.57 -9.26 0.07
CA GLN A 87 7.67 -9.06 1.20
C GLN A 87 6.27 -8.64 0.75
N TYR A 88 6.17 -7.76 -0.24
CA TYR A 88 4.88 -7.30 -0.77
C TYR A 88 4.13 -8.44 -1.49
N ASN A 89 4.80 -9.25 -2.29
CA ASN A 89 4.19 -10.41 -2.93
C ASN A 89 3.69 -11.43 -1.90
N LYS A 90 4.46 -11.69 -0.84
CA LYS A 90 4.01 -12.52 0.27
C LYS A 90 2.82 -11.91 0.98
N TYR A 91 2.84 -10.61 1.27
CA TYR A 91 1.76 -9.86 1.90
C TYR A 91 0.43 -9.99 1.15
N ILE A 92 0.41 -9.77 -0.18
CA ILE A 92 -0.83 -9.87 -0.97
C ILE A 92 -1.36 -11.30 -1.06
N GLY A 93 -0.49 -12.30 -0.94
CA GLY A 93 -0.88 -13.72 -0.89
C GLY A 93 -1.52 -14.14 0.44
N LEU A 94 -1.33 -13.37 1.52
CA LEU A 94 -1.85 -13.67 2.85
C LEU A 94 -3.13 -12.86 3.10
N SER A 95 -4.28 -13.47 2.84
CA SER A 95 -5.58 -12.78 2.87
C SER A 95 -5.87 -12.09 4.21
N TYR A 96 -5.45 -12.67 5.33
CA TYR A 96 -5.62 -12.10 6.66
C TYR A 96 -4.74 -10.86 6.93
N PHE A 97 -3.71 -10.61 6.12
CA PHE A 97 -2.94 -9.37 6.12
C PHE A 97 -3.43 -8.39 5.05
N TYR A 98 -3.70 -8.89 3.84
CA TYR A 98 -4.13 -8.05 2.72
C TYR A 98 -5.53 -7.47 2.93
N ARG A 99 -6.44 -8.29 3.50
CA ARG A 99 -7.82 -7.93 3.86
C ARG A 99 -8.02 -8.09 5.37
N PRO A 100 -7.45 -7.19 6.20
CA PRO A 100 -7.37 -7.40 7.64
C PRO A 100 -8.72 -7.29 8.34
N LEU A 101 -9.69 -6.60 7.74
CA LEU A 101 -11.02 -6.36 8.32
C LEU A 101 -12.12 -6.97 7.46
N THR A 102 -13.17 -7.42 8.14
CA THR A 102 -14.45 -7.81 7.55
C THR A 102 -15.57 -7.23 8.43
N TRP A 103 -16.68 -6.85 7.82
CA TRP A 103 -17.87 -6.39 8.55
C TRP A 103 -18.91 -7.47 8.54
N ASN A 104 -19.23 -8.01 9.71
CA ASN A 104 -20.24 -9.06 9.89
C ASN A 104 -21.24 -8.67 10.96
N ASN A 105 -22.55 -8.79 10.67
CA ASN A 105 -23.64 -8.61 11.63
C ASN A 105 -23.49 -7.37 12.52
N GLY A 106 -23.10 -6.22 11.91
CA GLY A 106 -22.97 -4.97 12.65
C GLY A 106 -21.69 -4.80 13.47
N SER A 107 -20.72 -5.71 13.34
CA SER A 107 -19.45 -5.67 14.07
C SER A 107 -18.23 -5.92 13.19
N TRP A 108 -17.08 -5.47 13.68
CA TRP A 108 -15.78 -5.71 13.05
C TRP A 108 -15.26 -7.12 13.34
N THR A 109 -14.78 -7.78 12.30
CA THR A 109 -14.03 -9.03 12.41
C THR A 109 -12.60 -8.77 11.90
N PHE A 110 -11.61 -9.09 12.74
CA PHE A 110 -10.20 -8.97 12.40
C PHE A 110 -9.70 -10.30 11.87
N ASN A 111 -9.43 -10.37 10.58
CA ASN A 111 -9.10 -11.62 9.89
C ASN A 111 -7.78 -12.23 10.35
N VAL A 112 -6.87 -11.45 10.92
CA VAL A 112 -5.62 -11.95 11.50
C VAL A 112 -5.87 -12.98 12.61
N TYR A 113 -7.00 -12.91 13.32
CA TYR A 113 -7.35 -13.86 14.37
C TYR A 113 -7.80 -15.23 13.87
N THR A 114 -8.13 -15.36 12.59
CA THR A 114 -8.41 -16.67 11.98
C THR A 114 -7.14 -17.53 11.85
N HIS A 115 -5.99 -16.87 11.74
CA HIS A 115 -4.69 -17.53 11.64
C HIS A 115 -3.92 -17.53 12.98
N TYR A 116 -3.98 -16.43 13.71
CA TYR A 116 -3.34 -16.24 15.01
C TYR A 116 -4.38 -16.16 16.13
N SER A 117 -4.73 -17.31 16.72
CA SER A 117 -5.78 -17.38 17.75
C SER A 117 -5.38 -16.80 19.10
N ASN A 118 -4.08 -16.85 19.45
CA ASN A 118 -3.59 -16.29 20.72
C ASN A 118 -3.41 -14.77 20.64
N LYS A 119 -4.41 -14.03 21.12
CA LYS A 119 -4.46 -12.56 21.06
C LYS A 119 -3.46 -11.84 21.99
N SER A 120 -2.82 -12.55 22.90
CA SER A 120 -1.84 -11.99 23.84
C SER A 120 -0.39 -12.31 23.46
N HIS A 121 -0.16 -13.15 22.46
CA HIS A 121 1.18 -13.48 22.01
C HIS A 121 1.72 -12.44 21.03
N PHE A 122 2.90 -11.89 21.30
CA PHE A 122 3.63 -10.95 20.44
C PHE A 122 5.03 -11.50 20.16
N TYR A 123 5.51 -11.32 18.93
CA TYR A 123 6.83 -11.75 18.47
C TYR A 123 7.87 -10.63 18.57
N LYS A 124 7.42 -9.38 18.50
CA LYS A 124 8.26 -8.18 18.56
C LYS A 124 7.88 -7.33 19.77
N GLY A 125 8.79 -6.44 20.20
CA GLY A 125 8.44 -5.36 21.13
C GLY A 125 7.55 -4.31 20.47
N HIS A 126 7.17 -3.27 21.23
CA HIS A 126 6.39 -2.17 20.65
C HIS A 126 7.22 -1.41 19.61
N PRO A 127 6.61 -0.98 18.49
CA PRO A 127 7.26 -0.09 17.53
C PRO A 127 7.50 1.29 18.18
N LYS A 128 8.48 2.04 17.67
CA LYS A 128 8.85 3.37 18.22
C LYS A 128 7.66 4.33 18.29
N GLY A 129 6.81 4.31 17.25
CA GLY A 129 5.61 5.13 17.18
C GLY A 129 4.49 4.74 18.14
N TYR A 130 4.58 3.61 18.85
CA TYR A 130 3.45 3.10 19.64
C TYR A 130 2.89 4.08 20.68
N VAL A 131 3.73 4.83 21.34
CA VAL A 131 3.28 5.81 22.36
C VAL A 131 2.95 7.16 21.73
N SER A 132 3.78 7.63 20.80
CA SER A 132 3.75 8.99 20.27
C SER A 132 2.82 9.18 19.06
N TYR A 133 2.69 8.16 18.20
CA TYR A 133 1.87 8.26 17.00
C TYR A 133 0.37 8.16 17.33
N LYS A 134 -0.39 9.18 16.95
CA LYS A 134 -1.83 9.30 17.23
C LYS A 134 -2.71 9.15 15.97
N GLY A 135 -2.10 8.73 14.86
CA GLY A 135 -2.73 8.72 13.55
C GLY A 135 -2.53 10.05 12.82
N GLY A 136 -2.76 10.08 11.55
CA GLY A 136 -2.56 11.28 10.76
C GLY A 136 -2.59 11.05 9.25
N ASN A 137 -3.09 9.92 8.82
CA ASN A 137 -3.06 9.52 7.42
C ASN A 137 -3.70 10.56 6.48
N ASN A 138 -4.79 11.18 6.88
CA ASN A 138 -5.45 12.24 6.10
C ASN A 138 -4.59 13.50 5.90
N LYS A 139 -3.56 13.67 6.73
CA LYS A 139 -2.62 14.80 6.67
C LYS A 139 -1.31 14.45 5.98
N LYS A 140 -1.03 13.17 5.78
CA LYS A 140 0.18 12.70 5.11
C LYS A 140 -0.02 12.71 3.59
N PRO A 141 0.94 13.22 2.79
CA PRO A 141 0.87 13.13 1.33
C PRO A 141 0.91 11.66 0.87
N ALA A 142 0.40 11.40 -0.33
CA ALA A 142 0.31 10.05 -0.88
C ALA A 142 1.66 9.34 -1.04
N ASN A 143 2.75 10.09 -1.08
CA ASN A 143 4.12 9.58 -1.21
C ASN A 143 4.92 9.68 0.09
N HIS A 144 4.26 9.82 1.23
CA HIS A 144 4.94 9.99 2.54
C HIS A 144 6.02 8.94 2.81
N TYR A 145 5.74 7.68 2.46
CA TYR A 145 6.67 6.57 2.66
C TYR A 145 7.58 6.28 1.45
N ALA A 146 7.55 7.11 0.41
CA ALA A 146 8.34 6.86 -0.82
C ALA A 146 9.85 6.78 -0.59
N SER A 147 10.37 7.53 0.40
CA SER A 147 11.78 7.48 0.78
C SER A 147 12.22 6.15 1.41
N MET A 148 11.26 5.36 1.91
CA MET A 148 11.51 4.05 2.49
C MET A 148 11.60 2.93 1.45
N LYS A 149 11.27 3.24 0.18
CA LYS A 149 11.29 2.24 -0.90
C LYS A 149 12.66 1.56 -0.94
N PRO A 150 12.73 0.24 -0.75
CA PRO A 150 13.98 -0.49 -0.80
C PRO A 150 14.64 -0.26 -2.15
N LYS A 151 15.88 0.24 -2.15
CA LYS A 151 16.68 0.35 -3.37
C LYS A 151 16.92 -1.07 -3.85
N GLY A 152 16.36 -1.43 -5.00
CA GLY A 152 16.58 -2.75 -5.59
C GLY A 152 18.08 -2.92 -5.82
N ASN A 153 18.69 -3.91 -5.15
CA ASN A 153 19.92 -4.46 -5.64
C ASN A 153 19.58 -5.11 -6.99
N ASN A 154 20.08 -4.53 -8.08
CA ASN A 154 20.09 -5.13 -9.39
C ASN A 154 21.05 -6.33 -9.37
N SER A 155 20.62 -7.43 -8.75
CA SER A 155 21.30 -8.72 -8.82
C SER A 155 20.25 -9.77 -9.03
N HIS A 156 20.11 -10.16 -10.30
CA HIS A 156 19.49 -11.37 -10.83
C HIS A 156 18.04 -11.69 -10.41
N GLY A 157 17.13 -11.46 -11.36
CA GLY A 157 15.78 -12.04 -11.32
C GLY A 157 14.76 -11.16 -12.07
N ASN A 158 14.51 -11.54 -13.28
CA ASN A 158 13.45 -11.16 -14.21
C ASN A 158 12.34 -10.27 -13.60
N GLY A 159 12.46 -8.96 -13.83
CA GLY A 159 11.61 -7.96 -13.22
C GLY A 159 10.28 -7.78 -13.95
N SER A 160 9.20 -7.92 -13.25
CA SER A 160 7.94 -7.29 -13.65
C SER A 160 7.94 -5.86 -13.16
N THR A 161 8.23 -4.94 -14.08
CA THR A 161 8.09 -3.49 -13.86
C THR A 161 6.59 -3.16 -13.75
N TRP A 162 6.10 -2.97 -12.54
CA TRP A 162 4.77 -2.41 -12.34
C TRP A 162 4.81 -0.90 -12.62
N ARG A 163 4.53 -0.54 -13.88
CA ARG A 163 4.21 0.85 -14.20
C ARG A 163 2.78 1.12 -13.75
N ASN A 164 2.62 2.03 -12.81
CA ASN A 164 1.36 2.72 -12.58
C ASN A 164 1.01 3.51 -13.84
N THR A 165 0.15 2.97 -14.68
CA THR A 165 -0.48 3.70 -15.76
C THR A 165 -1.76 4.33 -15.23
N THR A 166 -1.66 5.44 -14.57
CA THR A 166 -2.78 6.37 -14.47
C THR A 166 -2.74 7.20 -15.76
N LYS A 167 -3.35 6.67 -16.82
CA LYS A 167 -3.63 7.47 -18.00
C LYS A 167 -4.76 8.43 -17.68
N ASN A 168 -4.43 9.70 -17.54
CA ASN A 168 -5.36 10.77 -17.82
C ASN A 168 -5.43 10.95 -19.33
N ASP A 169 -6.43 10.34 -19.95
CA ASP A 169 -6.84 10.69 -21.30
C ASP A 169 -7.57 12.02 -21.24
N ARG A 170 -6.95 13.07 -21.74
CA ARG A 170 -7.64 14.23 -22.29
C ARG A 170 -6.98 14.62 -23.59
N ASN A 171 -7.76 14.34 -24.65
CA ASN A 171 -7.71 14.85 -26.00
C ASN A 171 -6.94 16.15 -26.20
N THR A 172 -6.04 16.16 -27.18
CA THR A 172 -6.05 17.20 -28.19
C THR A 172 -5.64 16.60 -29.52
N ALA A 173 -6.57 16.73 -30.47
CA ALA A 173 -6.43 16.38 -31.86
C ALA A 173 -5.61 17.44 -32.59
N ASN A 174 -5.04 17.01 -33.75
CA ASN A 174 -4.56 17.77 -34.90
C ASN A 174 -3.13 18.31 -34.86
N LYS A 175 -2.25 18.02 -35.78
CA LYS A 175 -2.32 18.07 -37.26
C LYS A 175 -0.99 17.54 -37.86
N PRO A 176 -0.97 17.02 -39.08
CA PRO A 176 0.21 16.43 -39.72
C PRO A 176 1.01 17.47 -40.50
N ASN A 177 2.26 17.21 -40.72
CA ASN A 177 3.02 17.40 -41.95
C ASN A 177 4.51 17.66 -41.67
N GLY A 178 5.32 17.03 -42.51
CA GLY A 178 6.68 17.50 -42.77
C GLY A 178 7.67 16.37 -43.01
N HIS A 179 7.75 15.95 -44.28
CA HIS A 179 8.87 15.25 -44.91
C HIS A 179 10.23 15.80 -44.51
N HIS A 180 11.24 14.94 -44.40
CA HIS A 180 12.51 14.91 -45.09
C HIS A 180 13.38 13.80 -44.52
N ASN A 181 13.58 12.79 -45.29
CA ASN A 181 14.59 12.45 -46.27
C ASN A 181 16.05 12.42 -45.71
N ASN A 182 16.59 11.18 -45.76
CA ASN A 182 17.93 10.77 -46.20
C ASN A 182 19.16 11.34 -45.42
N GLN A 183 20.03 10.52 -44.90
CA GLN A 183 21.09 9.93 -45.71
C GLN A 183 21.88 8.88 -44.93
N ILE A 184 22.17 7.84 -45.66
CA ILE A 184 23.15 6.79 -45.43
C ILE A 184 24.56 7.41 -45.50
N ALA A 185 25.42 7.09 -44.55
CA ALA A 185 26.86 7.13 -44.76
C ALA A 185 27.49 5.90 -44.09
N GLN A 186 27.78 4.93 -44.90
CA GLN A 186 28.82 3.94 -44.68
C GLN A 186 30.17 4.68 -44.71
N ASN A 187 31.10 4.33 -43.84
CA ASN A 187 32.50 4.37 -44.16
C ASN A 187 33.29 3.26 -43.48
N ASN A 188 33.75 2.36 -44.33
CA ASN A 188 34.85 1.42 -44.11
C ASN A 188 36.18 2.16 -44.04
N SER A 189 37.10 1.70 -43.17
CA SER A 189 38.54 1.62 -43.41
C SER A 189 39.19 0.89 -42.25
N ARG A 190 39.62 -0.28 -42.40
CA ARG A 190 40.90 -0.92 -42.71
C ARG A 190 42.14 -0.16 -42.25
N GLY A 191 42.98 -0.88 -41.46
CA GLY A 191 44.37 -0.52 -41.14
C GLY A 191 44.86 -1.42 -39.99
N ASN A 192 45.31 -2.48 -40.21
CA ASN A 192 46.52 -3.26 -40.38
C ASN A 192 47.77 -2.56 -39.80
N GLY A 193 48.51 -3.24 -38.90
CA GLY A 193 49.77 -2.79 -38.36
C GLY A 193 50.33 -3.73 -37.28
N SER A 194 51.05 -4.70 -37.70
CA SER A 194 51.91 -5.64 -36.97
C SER A 194 53.17 -4.97 -36.42
N GLY A 195 53.80 -5.55 -35.39
CA GLY A 195 55.18 -5.29 -34.92
C GLY A 195 55.30 -5.66 -33.43
N HIS A 196 55.75 -6.66 -33.02
CA HIS A 196 56.96 -7.52 -32.99
C HIS A 196 58.08 -6.91 -32.11
N PHE A 197 58.66 -7.78 -31.22
CA PHE A 197 59.93 -7.74 -30.45
C PHE A 197 59.97 -6.83 -29.19
N GLY A 198 60.59 -7.18 -28.07
CA GLY A 198 61.52 -8.23 -27.67
C GLY A 198 61.98 -8.06 -26.21
N ARG A 199 62.31 -9.16 -25.66
CA ARG A 199 63.29 -9.49 -24.61
C ARG A 199 64.04 -8.36 -23.88
N ARG A 200 63.99 -8.33 -22.59
CA ARG A 200 65.04 -8.81 -21.65
C ARG A 200 64.49 -8.83 -20.24
#